data_22333f2aa252a6e70207a11a97c49169
#
_entry.id   22333f2aa252a6e70207a11a97c49169
#
_cell.length_a   1.000
_cell.length_b   1.000
_cell.length_c   1.000
_cell.angle_alpha   90.00
_cell.angle_beta   90.00
_cell.angle_gamma   90.00
#
_symmetry.space_group_name_H-M   'P 1'
#
loop_
_entity.id
_entity.type
_entity.pdbx_description
1 polymer ?
#
loop_
_entity_poly.entity_id
_entity_poly.type
_entity_poly.pdbx_seq_one_letter_code
_entity_poly.pdbx_strand_id
1 'polypeptide(L)'
;MVLKDHARILSAINATGHIAGRKKLQKMIFISKKLQYPFHEKFEFHFYGPYSEELTLKIEELRNLGLIEELKDKENGCLQYDYSLTEAGREFLTLYENG
;
A
#
# COMPACT_ATOMS: atom_id res chain seq x y z
N MET A 1 9.01 12.69 -5.23
CA MET A 1 7.82 11.85 -4.99
C MET A 1 6.88 11.92 -6.17
N VAL A 2 6.43 10.80 -6.66
CA VAL A 2 5.48 10.73 -7.79
C VAL A 2 4.09 10.58 -7.20
N LEU A 3 3.37 11.70 -7.04
CA LEU A 3 2.06 11.73 -6.38
C LEU A 3 1.03 10.79 -7.00
N LYS A 4 1.09 10.62 -8.31
CA LYS A 4 0.17 9.76 -9.04
C LYS A 4 0.26 8.30 -8.58
N ASP A 5 1.47 7.77 -8.45
CA ASP A 5 1.68 6.41 -7.99
C ASP A 5 1.28 6.25 -6.52
N HIS A 6 1.60 7.25 -5.71
CA HIS A 6 1.23 7.26 -4.29
C HIS A 6 -0.29 7.28 -4.12
N ALA A 7 -0.98 8.09 -4.91
CA ALA A 7 -2.45 8.16 -4.87
C ALA A 7 -3.09 6.82 -5.24
N ARG A 8 -2.52 6.10 -6.21
CA ARG A 8 -3.04 4.78 -6.59
C ARG A 8 -2.89 3.77 -5.47
N ILE A 9 -1.78 3.80 -4.75
CA ILE A 9 -1.57 2.92 -3.60
C ILE A 9 -2.60 3.26 -2.51
N LEU A 10 -2.79 4.53 -2.22
CA LEU A 10 -3.79 4.98 -1.24
C LEU A 10 -5.19 4.52 -1.64
N SER A 11 -5.53 4.65 -2.91
CA SER A 11 -6.83 4.23 -3.42
C SER A 11 -7.05 2.72 -3.23
N ALA A 12 -6.02 1.92 -3.50
CA ALA A 12 -6.08 0.48 -3.32
C ALA A 12 -6.30 0.09 -1.86
N ILE A 13 -5.58 0.71 -0.94
CA ILE A 13 -5.73 0.46 0.49
C ILE A 13 -7.12 0.91 0.94
N ASN A 14 -7.57 2.07 0.48
CA ASN A 14 -8.87 2.61 0.86
C ASN A 14 -10.03 1.72 0.39
N ALA A 15 -9.90 1.11 -0.78
CA ALA A 15 -10.93 0.22 -1.33
C ALA A 15 -11.16 -1.02 -0.46
N THR A 16 -10.14 -1.50 0.22
CA THR A 16 -10.24 -2.65 1.12
C THR A 16 -10.49 -2.26 2.57
N GLY A 17 -10.32 -0.98 2.90
CA GLY A 17 -10.43 -0.47 4.27
C GLY A 17 -9.13 -0.61 5.04
N HIS A 18 -8.64 -1.83 5.17
CA HIS A 18 -7.31 -2.09 5.73
C HIS A 18 -6.73 -3.34 5.08
N ILE A 19 -5.43 -3.48 5.15
CA ILE A 19 -4.72 -4.64 4.61
C ILE A 19 -3.87 -5.25 5.71
N ALA A 20 -4.14 -6.50 6.00
CA ALA A 20 -3.46 -7.23 7.07
C ALA A 20 -2.23 -7.95 6.52
N GLY A 21 -1.07 -7.35 6.74
CA GLY A 21 0.22 -7.95 6.42
C GLY A 21 0.92 -7.34 5.21
N ARG A 22 2.24 -7.25 5.34
CA ARG A 22 3.11 -6.71 4.27
C ARG A 22 3.05 -7.57 3.00
N LYS A 23 3.01 -8.88 3.17
CA LYS A 23 2.93 -9.81 2.03
C LYS A 23 1.62 -9.65 1.27
N LYS A 24 0.52 -9.45 1.99
CA LYS A 24 -0.80 -9.24 1.35
C LYS A 24 -0.82 -7.96 0.56
N LEU A 25 -0.22 -6.89 1.09
CA LEU A 25 -0.14 -5.62 0.38
C LEU A 25 0.65 -5.77 -0.91
N GLN A 26 1.82 -6.40 -0.85
CA GLN A 26 2.65 -6.64 -2.02
C GLN A 26 1.89 -7.48 -3.06
N LYS A 27 1.27 -8.56 -2.61
CA LYS A 27 0.52 -9.47 -3.49
C LYS A 27 -0.68 -8.78 -4.13
N MET A 28 -1.41 -7.97 -3.35
CA MET A 28 -2.57 -7.24 -3.87
C MET A 28 -2.20 -6.29 -4.99
N ILE A 29 -1.14 -5.51 -4.81
CA ILE A 29 -0.68 -4.58 -5.84
C ILE A 29 -0.16 -5.35 -7.07
N PHE A 30 0.54 -6.46 -6.85
CA PHE A 30 1.02 -7.32 -7.93
C PHE A 30 -0.14 -7.85 -8.78
N ILE A 31 -1.17 -8.39 -8.12
CA ILE A 31 -2.35 -8.92 -8.82
C ILE A 31 -3.07 -7.79 -9.57
N SER A 32 -3.22 -6.64 -8.94
CA SER A 32 -3.86 -5.48 -9.57
C SER A 32 -3.11 -5.06 -10.82
N LYS A 33 -1.79 -5.07 -10.79
CA LYS A 33 -0.96 -4.77 -11.95
C LYS A 33 -1.19 -5.79 -13.07
N LYS A 34 -1.29 -7.06 -12.74
CA LYS A 34 -1.59 -8.14 -13.70
C LYS A 34 -2.97 -7.97 -14.33
N LEU A 35 -3.92 -7.40 -13.60
CA LEU A 35 -5.27 -7.13 -14.09
C LEU A 35 -5.36 -5.80 -14.86
N GLN A 36 -4.23 -5.23 -15.23
CA GLN A 36 -4.12 -4.02 -16.04
C GLN A 36 -4.44 -2.71 -15.30
N TYR A 37 -4.51 -2.73 -13.98
CA TYR A 37 -4.56 -1.48 -13.23
C TYR A 37 -3.21 -0.78 -13.36
N PRO A 38 -3.18 0.56 -13.43
CA PRO A 38 -1.98 1.29 -13.80
C PRO A 38 -0.97 1.44 -12.67
N PHE A 39 -0.46 0.33 -12.17
CA PHE A 39 0.64 0.29 -11.22
C PHE A 39 1.95 0.12 -12.00
N HIS A 40 2.95 0.91 -11.66
CA HIS A 40 4.22 0.96 -12.36
C HIS A 40 5.38 0.32 -11.59
N GLU A 41 5.15 -0.15 -10.39
CA GLU A 41 6.17 -0.78 -9.56
C GLU A 41 6.66 -2.07 -10.20
N LYS A 42 7.96 -2.27 -10.15
CA LYS A 42 8.58 -3.51 -10.65
C LYS A 42 8.57 -4.55 -9.55
N PHE A 43 8.21 -5.78 -9.92
CA PHE A 43 8.14 -6.89 -8.98
C PHE A 43 9.15 -7.98 -9.34
N GLU A 44 9.72 -8.59 -8.31
CA GLU A 44 10.56 -9.76 -8.42
C GLU A 44 9.89 -10.89 -7.64
N PHE A 45 10.17 -12.14 -8.02
CA PHE A 45 9.65 -13.28 -7.25
C PHE A 45 10.66 -13.72 -6.23
N HIS A 46 10.31 -13.53 -4.96
CA HIS A 46 11.07 -14.00 -3.83
C HIS A 46 10.50 -15.32 -3.33
N PHE A 47 11.21 -15.97 -2.42
CA PHE A 47 10.82 -17.26 -1.87
C PHE A 47 9.38 -17.28 -1.35
N TYR A 48 8.93 -16.18 -0.78
CA TYR A 48 7.60 -16.06 -0.18
C TYR A 48 6.59 -15.31 -1.06
N GLY A 49 6.89 -15.10 -2.32
CA GLY A 49 5.97 -14.47 -3.26
C GLY A 49 6.52 -13.24 -3.95
N PRO A 50 5.66 -12.50 -4.66
CA PRO A 50 6.09 -11.30 -5.37
C PRO A 50 6.48 -10.19 -4.39
N TYR A 51 7.55 -9.47 -4.73
CA TYR A 51 8.06 -8.38 -3.91
C TYR A 51 8.52 -7.22 -4.80
N SER A 52 8.17 -6.00 -4.42
CA SER A 52 8.62 -4.79 -5.09
C SER A 52 9.30 -3.87 -4.09
N GLU A 53 10.58 -3.59 -4.33
CA GLU A 53 11.33 -2.62 -3.55
C GLU A 53 10.76 -1.21 -3.76
N GLU A 54 10.36 -0.88 -4.99
CA GLU A 54 9.75 0.40 -5.30
C GLU A 54 8.47 0.62 -4.50
N LEU A 55 7.63 -0.42 -4.40
CA LEU A 55 6.41 -0.35 -3.60
C LEU A 55 6.73 -0.14 -2.12
N THR A 56 7.71 -0.87 -1.61
CA THR A 56 8.14 -0.75 -0.22
C THR A 56 8.56 0.68 0.09
N LEU A 57 9.35 1.30 -0.78
CA LEU A 57 9.80 2.68 -0.60
C LEU A 57 8.63 3.66 -0.61
N LYS A 58 7.66 3.46 -1.49
CA LYS A 58 6.48 4.34 -1.55
C LYS A 58 5.61 4.19 -0.32
N ILE A 59 5.48 2.98 0.21
CA ILE A 59 4.74 2.74 1.46
C ILE A 59 5.44 3.46 2.62
N GLU A 60 6.75 3.40 2.68
CA GLU A 60 7.51 4.13 3.71
C GLU A 60 7.32 5.64 3.60
N GLU A 61 7.34 6.16 2.39
CA GLU A 61 7.10 7.58 2.14
C GLU A 61 5.70 8.00 2.61
N LEU A 62 4.69 7.20 2.27
CA LEU A 62 3.32 7.47 2.69
C LEU A 62 3.17 7.44 4.20
N ARG A 63 3.82 6.49 4.85
CA ARG A 63 3.81 6.41 6.31
C ARG A 63 4.50 7.61 6.94
N ASN A 64 5.65 8.00 6.41
CA ASN A 64 6.40 9.14 6.93
C ASN A 64 5.66 10.47 6.75
N LEU A 65 4.82 10.56 5.70
CA LEU A 65 3.98 11.73 5.47
C LEU A 65 2.71 11.71 6.32
N GLY A 66 2.46 10.64 7.05
CA GLY A 66 1.27 10.52 7.87
C GLY A 66 -0.01 10.24 7.11
N LEU A 67 0.10 9.70 5.88
CA LEU A 67 -1.06 9.40 5.03
C LEU A 67 -1.57 7.99 5.23
N ILE A 68 -0.72 7.09 5.71
CA ILE A 68 -1.12 5.74 6.10
C ILE A 68 -0.60 5.44 7.50
N GLU A 69 -1.27 4.50 8.14
CA GLU A 69 -0.92 3.96 9.44
C GLU A 69 -0.44 2.54 9.27
N GLU A 70 0.66 2.21 9.96
CA GLU A 70 1.15 0.84 10.04
C GLU A 70 1.05 0.43 11.50
N LEU A 71 0.10 -0.44 11.79
CA LEU A 71 -0.11 -0.93 13.15
C LEU A 71 0.48 -2.33 13.29
N LYS A 72 1.29 -2.50 14.32
CA LYS A 72 1.84 -3.81 14.66
C LYS A 72 0.83 -4.54 15.52
N ASP A 73 0.43 -5.71 15.08
CA ASP A 73 -0.45 -6.57 15.84
C ASP A 73 0.20 -7.91 16.03
N LYS A 74 -0.09 -8.57 17.16
CA LYS A 74 0.50 -9.85 17.48
C LYS A 74 -0.61 -10.86 17.66
N GLU A 75 -0.91 -11.61 16.61
CA GLU A 75 -1.90 -12.68 16.64
C GLU A 75 -1.21 -14.04 16.60
N ASN A 76 -1.63 -14.93 17.46
CA ASN A 76 -1.10 -16.31 17.50
C ASN A 76 0.42 -16.38 17.56
N GLY A 77 1.05 -15.45 18.26
CA GLY A 77 2.50 -15.40 18.38
C GLY A 77 3.24 -14.84 17.18
N CYS A 78 2.52 -14.45 16.14
CA CYS A 78 3.12 -13.89 14.93
C CYS A 78 2.90 -12.38 14.86
N LEU A 79 3.95 -11.64 14.51
CA LEU A 79 3.88 -10.21 14.30
C LEU A 79 3.25 -9.92 12.95
N GLN A 80 2.20 -9.12 12.96
CA GLN A 80 1.50 -8.72 11.75
C GLN A 80 1.43 -7.19 11.68
N TYR A 81 1.56 -6.66 10.46
CA TYR A 81 1.46 -5.22 10.22
C TYR A 81 0.20 -4.92 9.43
N ASP A 82 -0.69 -4.14 10.03
CA ASP A 82 -1.93 -3.73 9.36
C ASP A 82 -1.77 -2.33 8.79
N TYR A 83 -2.23 -2.14 7.56
CA TYR A 83 -2.15 -0.87 6.84
C TYR A 83 -3.53 -0.32 6.59
N SER A 84 -3.71 0.97 6.91
CA SER A 84 -4.95 1.69 6.62
C SER A 84 -4.62 3.16 6.38
N LEU A 85 -5.53 3.87 5.73
CA LEU A 85 -5.38 5.30 5.56
C LEU A 85 -5.66 6.01 6.87
N THR A 86 -4.90 7.07 7.12
CA THR A 86 -5.20 8.03 8.18
C THR A 86 -6.28 8.98 7.65
N GLU A 87 -6.81 9.83 8.53
CA GLU A 87 -7.72 10.90 8.10
C GLU A 87 -7.06 11.79 7.05
N ALA A 88 -5.79 12.16 7.29
CA ALA A 88 -5.02 12.95 6.33
C ALA A 88 -4.87 12.23 4.99
N GLY A 89 -4.69 10.90 5.02
CA GLY A 89 -4.61 10.09 3.81
C GLY A 89 -5.90 10.12 3.01
N ARG A 90 -7.03 10.00 3.68
CA ARG A 90 -8.34 10.07 3.04
C ARG A 90 -8.59 11.45 2.43
N GLU A 91 -8.25 12.50 3.16
CA GLU A 91 -8.38 13.88 2.67
C GLU A 91 -7.51 14.11 1.44
N PHE A 92 -6.26 13.66 1.49
CA PHE A 92 -5.34 13.76 0.36
C PHE A 92 -5.91 13.05 -0.87
N LEU A 93 -6.41 11.85 -0.69
CA LEU A 93 -6.97 11.07 -1.80
C LEU A 93 -8.18 11.75 -2.42
N THR A 94 -9.07 12.29 -1.58
CA THR A 94 -10.25 13.03 -2.04
C THR A 94 -9.85 14.26 -2.85
N LEU A 95 -8.91 15.04 -2.35
CA LEU A 95 -8.42 16.22 -3.06
C LEU A 95 -7.75 15.86 -4.38
N TYR A 96 -6.98 14.78 -4.39
CA TYR A 96 -6.30 14.33 -5.59
C TYR A 96 -7.30 13.87 -6.66
N GLU A 97 -8.32 13.11 -6.26
CA GLU A 97 -9.34 12.59 -7.19
C GLU A 97 -10.24 13.69 -7.72
N ASN A 98 -10.50 14.74 -6.94
CA ASN A 98 -11.37 15.86 -7.31
C ASN A 98 -10.62 17.02 -7.95
N GLY A 99 -9.29 16.94 -7.97
CA GLY A 99 -8.43 18.01 -8.50
C GLY A 99 -7.96 17.79 -9.94
#